data_5871f8cac65572101c97675207500555
#
_entry.id   5871f8cac65572101c97675207500555
#
_cell.length_a   1.000
_cell.length_b   1.000
_cell.length_c   1.000
_cell.angle_alpha   90.00
_cell.angle_beta   90.00
_cell.angle_gamma   90.00
#
_symmetry.space_group_name_H-M   'P 1'
#
loop_
_entity.id
_entity.type
_entity.pdbx_description
1 polymer ?
#
loop_
_entity_poly.entity_id
_entity_poly.type
_entity_poly.pdbx_seq_one_letter_code
_entity_poly.pdbx_strand_id
1 'polypeptide(L)'
;MSDDSKPLFSRPVLAAVMLFCTLAIWLLNLTAPSSKLPTPQIEKWTTTSGIPVVWLKQAEWQDSNKLELRFSFRSVTTNITLIQTTLAMLMSDSLPLSTASINQRLAPLAASADSYYDHENQTIGLTLSNEPKYLTPTLSLATNWLRQPDFKPRTFDAWQTQHQANPPVQHELENVLFFDKTNDQNNTTTTVSLKQVSDYYQSLKSSAATIFIVGEMSPETKQTVKNAINAISQDYQLSNASAEAIHYESISSTIQQNEGELWQTRSAIALVPVSSIKEWISLQIWGADLVSTLNQQQHIDFVQLAFTLSPQRPWAWWNIQYANSITETVSQPSYDASRFISAKSLVFVEQVPSVNDKKAFDTLLDNFKQQLEQQTLSPTWWSYIATQVTHEDGALTVEQFAEGYKDAIDSFTIEDYQTALQHLLKPSSYQEIQVYQ
;
A
#
# COMPACT_ATOMS: atom_id res chain seq x y z
N MET A 1 47.61 -13.56 49.55
CA MET A 1 48.18 -13.85 48.24
C MET A 1 47.35 -13.06 47.23
N SER A 2 47.82 -11.90 46.84
CA SER A 2 47.23 -11.09 45.78
C SER A 2 47.84 -11.52 44.47
N ASP A 3 47.01 -12.10 43.59
CA ASP A 3 47.40 -12.53 42.28
C ASP A 3 47.45 -11.28 41.36
N ASP A 4 48.66 -10.77 41.16
CA ASP A 4 48.95 -9.65 40.24
C ASP A 4 48.85 -10.18 38.80
N SER A 5 47.63 -10.21 38.28
CA SER A 5 47.41 -10.52 36.86
C SER A 5 47.92 -9.35 36.03
N LYS A 6 49.18 -9.48 35.50
CA LYS A 6 49.73 -8.52 34.54
C LYS A 6 48.81 -8.46 33.33
N PRO A 7 48.39 -7.25 32.88
CA PRO A 7 47.58 -7.12 31.70
C PRO A 7 48.26 -7.76 30.49
N LEU A 8 47.54 -8.56 29.73
CA LEU A 8 47.98 -9.32 28.55
C LEU A 8 48.64 -8.44 27.46
N PHE A 9 48.33 -7.17 27.43
CA PHE A 9 48.91 -6.20 26.48
C PHE A 9 49.42 -4.97 27.22
N SER A 10 50.55 -4.46 26.80
CA SER A 10 51.08 -3.18 27.29
C SER A 10 50.17 -2.02 26.76
N ARG A 11 50.08 -0.94 27.54
CA ARG A 11 49.26 0.23 27.14
C ARG A 11 49.53 0.78 25.75
N PRO A 12 50.80 0.86 25.25
CA PRO A 12 51.09 1.31 23.88
C PRO A 12 50.59 0.30 22.81
N VAL A 13 50.59 -1.00 23.09
CA VAL A 13 50.12 -2.03 22.17
C VAL A 13 48.60 -1.94 22.06
N LEU A 14 47.88 -1.70 23.18
CA LEU A 14 46.44 -1.52 23.15
C LEU A 14 46.02 -0.26 22.38
N ALA A 15 46.78 0.85 22.54
CA ALA A 15 46.54 2.06 21.76
C ALA A 15 46.79 1.87 20.27
N ALA A 16 47.85 1.12 19.89
CA ALA A 16 48.13 0.78 18.50
C ALA A 16 47.01 -0.10 17.87
N VAL A 17 46.52 -1.10 18.60
CA VAL A 17 45.38 -1.95 18.16
C VAL A 17 44.12 -1.13 17.99
N MET A 18 43.77 -0.25 18.93
CA MET A 18 42.59 0.65 18.79
C MET A 18 42.72 1.55 17.56
N LEU A 19 43.92 2.14 17.34
CA LEU A 19 44.16 3.01 16.19
C LEU A 19 44.08 2.24 14.87
N PHE A 20 44.57 1.00 14.84
CA PHE A 20 44.48 0.11 13.69
C PHE A 20 43.01 -0.30 13.42
N CYS A 21 42.25 -0.66 14.45
CA CYS A 21 40.84 -1.00 14.31
C CYS A 21 40.01 0.19 13.82
N THR A 22 40.24 1.40 14.36
CA THR A 22 39.54 2.62 13.88
C THR A 22 39.91 2.96 12.45
N LEU A 23 41.17 2.81 12.08
CA LEU A 23 41.64 3.04 10.69
C LEU A 23 41.09 1.98 9.73
N ALA A 24 41.02 0.73 10.16
CA ALA A 24 40.42 -0.37 9.39
C ALA A 24 38.92 -0.14 9.19
N ILE A 25 38.18 0.26 10.22
CA ILE A 25 36.75 0.61 10.14
C ILE A 25 36.55 1.82 9.20
N TRP A 26 37.39 2.84 9.32
CA TRP A 26 37.36 4.01 8.46
C TRP A 26 37.62 3.67 6.98
N LEU A 27 38.65 2.81 6.71
CA LEU A 27 38.96 2.29 5.38
C LEU A 27 37.83 1.41 4.84
N LEU A 28 37.21 0.56 5.65
CA LEU A 28 36.04 -0.25 5.26
C LEU A 28 34.86 0.61 4.92
N ASN A 29 34.58 1.70 5.66
CA ASN A 29 33.53 2.65 5.34
C ASN A 29 33.82 3.45 4.06
N LEU A 30 35.09 3.77 3.76
CA LEU A 30 35.51 4.41 2.51
C LEU A 30 35.44 3.49 1.30
N THR A 31 35.65 2.19 1.51
CA THR A 31 35.64 1.17 0.45
C THR A 31 34.35 0.38 0.41
N ALA A 32 33.43 0.60 1.39
CA ALA A 32 32.09 0.07 1.30
C ALA A 32 31.49 0.60 -0.02
N PRO A 33 31.03 -0.28 -0.92
CA PRO A 33 30.35 0.19 -2.11
C PRO A 33 29.22 1.07 -1.62
N SER A 34 29.19 2.33 -2.09
CA SER A 34 27.98 3.15 -1.93
C SER A 34 26.83 2.27 -2.37
N SER A 35 25.86 2.01 -1.49
CA SER A 35 24.76 1.11 -1.79
C SER A 35 24.09 1.66 -3.03
N LYS A 36 24.33 1.01 -4.18
CA LYS A 36 23.72 1.44 -5.43
C LYS A 36 22.29 0.93 -5.34
N LEU A 37 21.38 1.84 -5.05
CA LEU A 37 19.96 1.55 -5.20
C LEU A 37 19.75 0.97 -6.60
N PRO A 38 19.23 -0.25 -6.73
CA PRO A 38 19.14 -0.94 -8.00
C PRO A 38 18.04 -0.30 -8.86
N THR A 39 18.33 -0.11 -10.16
CA THR A 39 17.35 0.41 -11.13
C THR A 39 16.82 -0.75 -11.96
N PRO A 40 15.53 -1.11 -11.83
CA PRO A 40 14.96 -2.17 -12.65
C PRO A 40 14.92 -1.75 -14.12
N GLN A 41 15.16 -2.71 -14.99
CA GLN A 41 14.94 -2.55 -16.42
C GLN A 41 13.47 -2.79 -16.74
N ILE A 42 12.91 -2.02 -17.67
CA ILE A 42 11.50 -2.12 -18.06
C ILE A 42 11.41 -2.57 -19.51
N GLU A 43 10.58 -3.61 -19.72
CA GLU A 43 10.25 -4.11 -21.06
C GLU A 43 8.73 -4.04 -21.24
N LYS A 44 8.27 -3.56 -22.39
CA LYS A 44 6.84 -3.41 -22.72
C LYS A 44 6.44 -4.25 -23.91
N TRP A 45 5.22 -4.80 -23.87
CA TRP A 45 4.54 -5.41 -25.03
C TRP A 45 3.03 -5.32 -24.82
N THR A 46 2.27 -5.82 -25.77
CA THR A 46 0.81 -5.93 -25.66
C THR A 46 0.37 -7.37 -25.75
N THR A 47 -0.73 -7.72 -25.07
CA THR A 47 -1.40 -9.00 -25.21
C THR A 47 -2.08 -9.13 -26.58
N THR A 48 -2.55 -10.32 -26.93
CA THR A 48 -3.35 -10.54 -28.15
C THR A 48 -4.67 -9.77 -28.15
N SER A 49 -5.20 -9.44 -26.97
CA SER A 49 -6.39 -8.58 -26.77
C SER A 49 -6.09 -7.08 -26.74
N GLY A 50 -4.81 -6.67 -26.91
CA GLY A 50 -4.41 -5.27 -26.95
C GLY A 50 -4.11 -4.66 -25.58
N ILE A 51 -4.12 -5.41 -24.49
CA ILE A 51 -3.83 -4.87 -23.15
C ILE A 51 -2.31 -4.67 -23.00
N PRO A 52 -1.84 -3.49 -22.55
CA PRO A 52 -0.44 -3.23 -22.28
C PRO A 52 0.11 -4.15 -21.18
N VAL A 53 1.33 -4.62 -21.36
CA VAL A 53 2.08 -5.38 -20.35
C VAL A 53 3.39 -4.69 -20.11
N VAL A 54 3.69 -4.42 -18.83
CA VAL A 54 4.91 -3.78 -18.36
C VAL A 54 5.65 -4.78 -17.48
N TRP A 55 6.86 -5.14 -17.88
CA TRP A 55 7.71 -6.07 -17.14
C TRP A 55 8.91 -5.34 -16.54
N LEU A 56 8.96 -5.31 -15.21
CA LEU A 56 10.10 -4.83 -14.44
C LEU A 56 11.00 -6.03 -14.09
N LYS A 57 12.26 -5.93 -14.44
CA LYS A 57 13.25 -6.98 -14.19
C LYS A 57 14.54 -6.39 -13.62
N GLN A 58 15.22 -7.19 -12.79
CA GLN A 58 16.45 -6.81 -12.13
C GLN A 58 17.25 -8.06 -11.79
N ALA A 59 18.56 -8.06 -12.10
CA ALA A 59 19.39 -9.24 -11.92
C ALA A 59 19.42 -9.74 -10.45
N GLU A 60 19.33 -8.83 -9.49
CA GLU A 60 19.30 -9.13 -8.05
C GLU A 60 18.06 -9.93 -7.62
N TRP A 61 17.03 -9.97 -8.45
CA TRP A 61 15.81 -10.75 -8.18
C TRP A 61 15.90 -12.21 -8.66
N GLN A 62 16.96 -12.59 -9.33
CA GLN A 62 17.11 -13.96 -9.86
C GLN A 62 17.02 -15.02 -8.76
N ASP A 63 17.60 -14.74 -7.59
CA ASP A 63 17.60 -15.66 -6.46
C ASP A 63 16.32 -15.60 -5.61
N SER A 64 15.45 -14.62 -5.82
CA SER A 64 14.20 -14.50 -5.07
C SER A 64 13.21 -15.61 -5.39
N ASN A 65 13.33 -16.26 -6.55
CA ASN A 65 12.37 -17.22 -7.08
C ASN A 65 10.91 -16.73 -7.09
N LYS A 66 10.69 -15.42 -7.00
CA LYS A 66 9.37 -14.79 -6.96
C LYS A 66 9.07 -14.03 -8.24
N LEU A 67 7.81 -14.13 -8.65
CA LEU A 67 7.25 -13.40 -9.75
C LEU A 67 5.91 -12.81 -9.32
N GLU A 68 5.77 -11.50 -9.44
CA GLU A 68 4.53 -10.78 -9.16
C GLU A 68 3.81 -10.49 -10.46
N LEU A 69 2.55 -10.88 -10.55
CA LEU A 69 1.64 -10.53 -11.64
C LEU A 69 0.52 -9.65 -11.08
N ARG A 70 0.29 -8.50 -11.66
CA ARG A 70 -0.75 -7.55 -11.25
C ARG A 70 -1.61 -7.19 -12.46
N PHE A 71 -2.89 -7.56 -12.41
CA PHE A 71 -3.89 -7.18 -13.40
C PHE A 71 -4.61 -5.93 -12.89
N SER A 72 -4.37 -4.81 -13.54
CA SER A 72 -4.97 -3.52 -13.16
C SER A 72 -6.18 -3.20 -14.04
N PHE A 73 -7.22 -2.69 -13.44
CA PHE A 73 -8.48 -2.32 -14.08
C PHE A 73 -8.91 -0.93 -13.62
N ARG A 74 -9.58 -0.18 -14.51
CA ARG A 74 -10.25 1.07 -14.12
C ARG A 74 -11.62 0.76 -13.52
N SER A 75 -12.01 1.53 -12.53
CA SER A 75 -13.33 1.39 -11.95
C SER A 75 -14.43 1.75 -12.95
N VAL A 76 -15.47 0.95 -13.01
CA VAL A 76 -16.66 1.18 -13.83
C VAL A 76 -17.90 1.52 -12.98
N THR A 77 -17.68 1.71 -11.67
CA THR A 77 -18.73 2.05 -10.72
C THR A 77 -18.17 2.87 -9.56
N THR A 78 -18.98 3.72 -8.97
CA THR A 78 -18.68 4.42 -7.71
C THR A 78 -19.15 3.64 -6.48
N ASN A 79 -19.84 2.51 -6.66
CA ASN A 79 -20.32 1.67 -5.56
C ASN A 79 -19.17 0.83 -4.97
N ILE A 80 -18.48 1.40 -3.98
CA ILE A 80 -17.34 0.75 -3.32
C ILE A 80 -17.71 -0.58 -2.64
N THR A 81 -18.94 -0.71 -2.13
CA THR A 81 -19.43 -1.96 -1.54
C THR A 81 -19.51 -3.08 -2.57
N LEU A 82 -19.94 -2.76 -3.80
CA LEU A 82 -19.98 -3.73 -4.89
C LEU A 82 -18.56 -4.14 -5.31
N ILE A 83 -17.63 -3.19 -5.42
CA ILE A 83 -16.22 -3.44 -5.71
C ILE A 83 -15.63 -4.39 -4.66
N GLN A 84 -15.74 -4.02 -3.39
CA GLN A 84 -15.22 -4.78 -2.26
C GLN A 84 -15.79 -6.20 -2.23
N THR A 85 -17.12 -6.32 -2.32
CA THR A 85 -17.79 -7.62 -2.28
C THR A 85 -17.32 -8.50 -3.43
N THR A 86 -17.20 -7.94 -4.64
CA THR A 86 -16.77 -8.72 -5.82
C THR A 86 -15.35 -9.23 -5.66
N LEU A 87 -14.41 -8.39 -5.25
CA LEU A 87 -13.02 -8.81 -5.04
C LEU A 87 -12.88 -9.80 -3.89
N ALA A 88 -13.59 -9.60 -2.79
CA ALA A 88 -13.60 -10.54 -1.68
C ALA A 88 -14.19 -11.89 -2.06
N MET A 89 -15.27 -11.92 -2.82
CA MET A 89 -15.85 -13.14 -3.37
C MET A 89 -14.89 -13.84 -4.32
N LEU A 90 -14.16 -13.07 -5.14
CA LEU A 90 -13.14 -13.62 -6.03
C LEU A 90 -12.00 -14.30 -5.25
N MET A 91 -11.53 -13.68 -4.15
CA MET A 91 -10.47 -14.24 -3.29
C MET A 91 -10.93 -15.41 -2.40
N SER A 92 -12.22 -15.66 -2.32
CA SER A 92 -12.80 -16.76 -1.56
C SER A 92 -12.79 -18.08 -2.34
N ASP A 93 -13.84 -18.90 -2.21
CA ASP A 93 -13.99 -20.20 -2.89
C ASP A 93 -14.60 -20.07 -4.31
N SER A 94 -14.08 -19.15 -5.10
CA SER A 94 -14.58 -18.85 -6.45
C SER A 94 -14.10 -19.77 -7.57
N LEU A 95 -13.32 -20.80 -7.24
CA LEU A 95 -12.91 -21.82 -8.22
C LEU A 95 -14.09 -22.73 -8.60
N PRO A 96 -14.30 -23.01 -9.89
CA PRO A 96 -15.26 -24.01 -10.32
C PRO A 96 -15.00 -25.38 -9.67
N LEU A 97 -16.06 -26.03 -9.22
CA LEU A 97 -16.02 -27.39 -8.61
C LEU A 97 -15.13 -27.50 -7.36
N SER A 98 -14.79 -26.39 -6.69
CA SER A 98 -14.01 -26.37 -5.48
C SER A 98 -14.75 -25.66 -4.36
N THR A 99 -14.58 -26.11 -3.11
CA THR A 99 -15.04 -25.43 -1.88
C THR A 99 -13.89 -24.79 -1.09
N ALA A 100 -12.66 -24.93 -1.60
CA ALA A 100 -11.48 -24.30 -1.01
C ALA A 100 -11.31 -22.91 -1.58
N SER A 101 -10.83 -21.96 -0.76
CA SER A 101 -10.46 -20.63 -1.25
C SER A 101 -9.32 -20.71 -2.27
N ILE A 102 -9.20 -19.68 -3.09
CA ILE A 102 -8.10 -19.61 -4.09
C ILE A 102 -6.74 -19.74 -3.41
N ASN A 103 -6.52 -19.07 -2.27
CA ASN A 103 -5.25 -19.13 -1.55
C ASN A 103 -4.95 -20.51 -0.96
N GLN A 104 -5.98 -21.24 -0.50
CA GLN A 104 -5.79 -22.64 -0.09
C GLN A 104 -5.33 -23.54 -1.22
N ARG A 105 -5.72 -23.24 -2.47
CA ARG A 105 -5.30 -23.97 -3.67
C ARG A 105 -3.93 -23.53 -4.19
N LEU A 106 -3.58 -22.26 -4.01
CA LEU A 106 -2.30 -21.70 -4.44
C LEU A 106 -1.15 -22.02 -3.46
N ALA A 107 -1.41 -22.11 -2.17
CA ALA A 107 -0.36 -22.32 -1.16
C ALA A 107 0.54 -23.56 -1.41
N PRO A 108 0.02 -24.75 -1.79
CA PRO A 108 0.86 -25.90 -2.13
C PRO A 108 1.74 -25.68 -3.39
N LEU A 109 1.40 -24.68 -4.21
CA LEU A 109 2.12 -24.28 -5.41
C LEU A 109 3.10 -23.12 -5.16
N ALA A 110 3.40 -22.83 -3.89
CA ALA A 110 4.23 -21.68 -3.48
C ALA A 110 3.73 -20.35 -4.10
N ALA A 111 2.42 -20.17 -4.13
CA ALA A 111 1.76 -19.02 -4.73
C ALA A 111 0.65 -18.47 -3.82
N SER A 112 0.30 -17.22 -4.01
CA SER A 112 -0.82 -16.56 -3.35
C SER A 112 -1.52 -15.57 -4.27
N ALA A 113 -2.76 -15.22 -3.95
CA ALA A 113 -3.53 -14.18 -4.61
C ALA A 113 -3.93 -13.11 -3.60
N ASP A 114 -3.95 -11.87 -4.04
CA ASP A 114 -4.43 -10.72 -3.29
C ASP A 114 -5.24 -9.79 -4.21
N SER A 115 -5.91 -8.82 -3.62
CA SER A 115 -6.58 -7.76 -4.38
C SER A 115 -6.45 -6.42 -3.65
N TYR A 116 -6.37 -5.38 -4.45
CA TYR A 116 -6.42 -4.00 -4.00
C TYR A 116 -7.52 -3.27 -4.77
N TYR A 117 -8.16 -2.31 -4.13
CA TYR A 117 -9.14 -1.44 -4.77
C TYR A 117 -9.18 -0.06 -4.12
N ASP A 118 -9.47 0.90 -4.94
CA ASP A 118 -9.93 2.23 -4.57
C ASP A 118 -11.09 2.62 -5.52
N HIS A 119 -11.54 3.87 -5.48
CA HIS A 119 -12.62 4.34 -6.35
C HIS A 119 -12.28 4.36 -7.84
N GLU A 120 -11.01 4.39 -8.19
CA GLU A 120 -10.55 4.54 -9.57
C GLU A 120 -9.94 3.27 -10.14
N ASN A 121 -9.28 2.49 -9.29
CA ASN A 121 -8.49 1.35 -9.73
C ASN A 121 -8.81 0.10 -8.91
N GLN A 122 -8.78 -1.03 -9.59
CA GLN A 122 -8.80 -2.34 -8.95
C GLN A 122 -7.64 -3.16 -9.47
N THR A 123 -7.00 -3.88 -8.57
CA THR A 123 -5.88 -4.76 -8.93
C THR A 123 -6.15 -6.16 -8.40
N ILE A 124 -5.98 -7.15 -9.27
CA ILE A 124 -5.92 -8.57 -8.89
C ILE A 124 -4.46 -8.98 -8.97
N GLY A 125 -3.92 -9.40 -7.84
CA GLY A 125 -2.52 -9.77 -7.69
C GLY A 125 -2.32 -11.28 -7.58
N LEU A 126 -1.20 -11.76 -8.14
CA LEU A 126 -0.69 -13.10 -7.99
C LEU A 126 0.80 -13.02 -7.67
N THR A 127 1.20 -13.59 -6.54
CA THR A 127 2.60 -13.87 -6.22
C THR A 127 2.87 -15.32 -6.53
N LEU A 128 3.83 -15.59 -7.41
CA LEU A 128 4.12 -16.91 -7.98
C LEU A 128 5.58 -17.31 -7.69
N SER A 129 5.83 -18.62 -7.63
CA SER A 129 7.20 -19.12 -7.80
C SER A 129 7.56 -19.16 -9.29
N ASN A 130 8.75 -18.70 -9.66
CA ASN A 130 9.25 -18.81 -11.03
C ASN A 130 9.85 -20.20 -11.38
N GLU A 131 9.88 -21.14 -10.41
CA GLU A 131 10.30 -22.51 -10.66
C GLU A 131 9.29 -23.24 -11.55
N PRO A 132 9.68 -23.85 -12.68
CA PRO A 132 8.75 -24.46 -13.65
C PRO A 132 7.78 -25.48 -13.06
N LYS A 133 8.21 -26.25 -12.03
CA LYS A 133 7.37 -27.26 -11.35
C LYS A 133 6.15 -26.64 -10.64
N TYR A 134 6.25 -25.39 -10.19
CA TYR A 134 5.18 -24.65 -9.52
C TYR A 134 4.47 -23.69 -10.48
N LEU A 135 5.25 -23.02 -11.33
CA LEU A 135 4.75 -21.96 -12.21
C LEU A 135 3.66 -22.46 -13.17
N THR A 136 3.92 -23.54 -13.88
CA THR A 136 2.98 -24.06 -14.89
C THR A 136 1.63 -24.46 -14.29
N PRO A 137 1.56 -25.26 -13.21
CA PRO A 137 0.28 -25.60 -12.60
C PRO A 137 -0.41 -24.36 -11.97
N THR A 138 0.35 -23.42 -11.42
CA THR A 138 -0.20 -22.17 -10.87
C THR A 138 -0.84 -21.32 -11.95
N LEU A 139 -0.17 -21.11 -13.08
CA LEU A 139 -0.70 -20.34 -14.21
C LEU A 139 -1.94 -21.00 -14.82
N SER A 140 -1.96 -22.34 -14.89
CA SER A 140 -3.15 -23.08 -15.33
C SER A 140 -4.33 -22.89 -14.38
N LEU A 141 -4.10 -22.96 -13.07
CA LEU A 141 -5.11 -22.71 -12.04
C LEU A 141 -5.64 -21.27 -12.12
N ALA A 142 -4.72 -20.29 -12.20
CA ALA A 142 -5.06 -18.87 -12.30
C ALA A 142 -5.86 -18.54 -13.57
N THR A 143 -5.50 -19.17 -14.70
CA THR A 143 -6.23 -19.01 -15.97
C THR A 143 -7.67 -19.49 -15.83
N ASN A 144 -7.88 -20.67 -15.27
CA ASN A 144 -9.24 -21.20 -15.07
C ASN A 144 -10.04 -20.33 -14.09
N TRP A 145 -9.42 -19.89 -13.02
CA TRP A 145 -10.03 -19.05 -12.00
C TRP A 145 -10.45 -17.67 -12.54
N LEU A 146 -9.54 -16.92 -13.16
CA LEU A 146 -9.81 -15.56 -13.62
C LEU A 146 -10.70 -15.50 -14.87
N ARG A 147 -10.72 -16.53 -15.68
CA ARG A 147 -11.62 -16.57 -16.83
C ARG A 147 -13.07 -16.81 -16.46
N GLN A 148 -13.33 -17.73 -15.55
CA GLN A 148 -14.68 -18.18 -15.20
C GLN A 148 -14.79 -18.46 -13.69
N PRO A 149 -14.76 -17.43 -12.83
CA PRO A 149 -15.01 -17.63 -11.41
C PRO A 149 -16.43 -18.11 -11.16
N ASP A 150 -16.59 -18.98 -10.18
CA ASP A 150 -17.86 -19.53 -9.72
C ASP A 150 -18.22 -18.90 -8.36
N PHE A 151 -18.95 -17.81 -8.37
CA PHE A 151 -19.39 -17.11 -7.15
C PHE A 151 -20.52 -17.86 -6.45
N LYS A 152 -20.28 -18.37 -5.24
CA LYS A 152 -21.17 -19.28 -4.53
C LYS A 152 -22.13 -18.54 -3.60
N PRO A 153 -23.45 -18.85 -3.66
CA PRO A 153 -24.44 -18.21 -2.80
C PRO A 153 -24.10 -18.31 -1.30
N ARG A 154 -23.68 -19.48 -0.84
CA ARG A 154 -23.35 -19.69 0.57
C ARG A 154 -22.23 -18.76 1.08
N THR A 155 -21.19 -18.58 0.27
CA THR A 155 -20.04 -17.72 0.62
C THR A 155 -20.46 -16.26 0.58
N PHE A 156 -21.31 -15.89 -0.37
CA PHE A 156 -21.87 -14.56 -0.49
C PHE A 156 -22.74 -14.21 0.74
N ASP A 157 -23.63 -15.09 1.18
CA ASP A 157 -24.49 -14.87 2.35
C ASP A 157 -23.66 -14.72 3.62
N ALA A 158 -22.61 -15.55 3.80
CA ALA A 158 -21.67 -15.44 4.93
C ALA A 158 -20.90 -14.11 4.91
N TRP A 159 -20.44 -13.68 3.75
CA TRP A 159 -19.76 -12.39 3.56
C TRP A 159 -20.67 -11.21 3.93
N GLN A 160 -21.89 -11.19 3.42
CA GLN A 160 -22.86 -10.13 3.71
C GLN A 160 -23.14 -10.04 5.23
N THR A 161 -23.40 -11.17 5.89
CA THR A 161 -23.67 -11.19 7.32
C THR A 161 -22.52 -10.59 8.12
N GLN A 162 -21.29 -10.92 7.78
CA GLN A 162 -20.09 -10.42 8.46
C GLN A 162 -19.86 -8.92 8.25
N HIS A 163 -20.08 -8.41 7.03
CA HIS A 163 -19.78 -7.02 6.68
C HIS A 163 -20.89 -6.03 7.01
N GLN A 164 -22.13 -6.48 7.12
CA GLN A 164 -23.22 -5.65 7.67
C GLN A 164 -22.98 -5.32 9.14
N ALA A 165 -22.35 -6.23 9.90
CA ALA A 165 -22.06 -6.03 11.31
C ALA A 165 -20.86 -5.10 11.56
N ASN A 166 -19.86 -5.10 10.68
CA ASN A 166 -18.59 -4.37 10.88
C ASN A 166 -18.08 -3.78 9.55
N PRO A 167 -18.54 -2.60 9.14
CA PRO A 167 -18.02 -1.94 7.95
C PRO A 167 -16.54 -1.57 8.15
N PRO A 168 -15.70 -1.65 7.10
CA PRO A 168 -14.31 -1.22 7.20
C PRO A 168 -14.19 0.27 7.55
N VAL A 169 -13.27 0.59 8.45
CA VAL A 169 -12.97 1.99 8.87
C VAL A 169 -12.70 2.91 7.68
N GLN A 170 -11.99 2.40 6.69
CA GLN A 170 -11.67 3.13 5.47
C GLN A 170 -12.92 3.63 4.75
N HIS A 171 -13.96 2.80 4.61
CA HIS A 171 -15.20 3.18 3.92
C HIS A 171 -15.94 4.31 4.63
N GLU A 172 -15.94 4.27 5.96
CA GLU A 172 -16.60 5.31 6.75
C GLU A 172 -15.91 6.66 6.56
N LEU A 173 -14.57 6.68 6.66
CA LEU A 173 -13.76 7.87 6.44
C LEU A 173 -13.87 8.40 5.00
N GLU A 174 -13.88 7.50 4.03
CA GLU A 174 -14.00 7.84 2.63
C GLU A 174 -15.35 8.50 2.32
N ASN A 175 -16.44 8.00 2.90
CA ASN A 175 -17.76 8.59 2.78
C ASN A 175 -17.84 10.00 3.38
N VAL A 176 -17.15 10.25 4.50
CA VAL A 176 -17.12 11.57 5.14
C VAL A 176 -16.25 12.55 4.34
N LEU A 177 -15.12 12.07 3.78
CA LEU A 177 -14.17 12.90 3.06
C LEU A 177 -14.63 13.27 1.65
N PHE A 178 -15.23 12.31 0.92
CA PHE A 178 -15.63 12.46 -0.48
C PHE A 178 -17.15 12.50 -0.64
N PHE A 179 -17.82 13.22 0.24
CA PHE A 179 -19.25 13.34 0.25
C PHE A 179 -19.79 13.90 -1.09
N ASP A 180 -20.52 13.08 -1.81
CA ASP A 180 -21.21 13.47 -3.03
C ASP A 180 -22.64 13.91 -2.70
N LYS A 181 -22.86 15.23 -2.61
CA LYS A 181 -24.17 15.82 -2.33
C LYS A 181 -25.26 15.44 -3.33
N THR A 182 -24.86 14.93 -4.51
CA THR A 182 -25.80 14.51 -5.55
C THR A 182 -26.43 13.15 -5.28
N ASN A 183 -25.83 12.33 -4.38
CA ASN A 183 -26.29 10.99 -4.03
C ASN A 183 -27.06 10.89 -2.71
N ASP A 184 -27.34 12.01 -2.03
CA ASP A 184 -27.96 12.07 -0.70
C ASP A 184 -29.37 11.44 -0.58
N GLN A 185 -30.02 11.14 -1.70
CA GLN A 185 -31.38 10.53 -1.69
C GLN A 185 -31.36 8.99 -1.79
N ASN A 186 -30.19 8.35 -2.03
CA ASN A 186 -30.11 6.90 -2.25
C ASN A 186 -29.10 6.16 -1.36
N ASN A 187 -28.56 6.79 -0.31
CA ASN A 187 -27.70 6.14 0.69
C ASN A 187 -28.48 5.24 1.68
N THR A 188 -29.55 4.62 1.24
CA THR A 188 -29.95 3.34 1.80
C THR A 188 -28.87 2.36 1.41
N THR A 189 -28.26 1.68 2.38
CA THR A 189 -27.41 0.50 2.22
C THR A 189 -27.95 -0.36 1.08
N THR A 190 -27.44 -0.14 -0.14
CA THR A 190 -27.88 -0.91 -1.31
C THR A 190 -27.32 -2.30 -1.10
N THR A 191 -28.17 -3.21 -0.63
CA THR A 191 -27.81 -4.62 -0.49
C THR A 191 -27.35 -5.12 -1.85
N VAL A 192 -26.04 -5.37 -1.97
CA VAL A 192 -25.46 -5.97 -3.16
C VAL A 192 -26.04 -7.38 -3.33
N SER A 193 -26.39 -7.76 -4.54
CA SER A 193 -26.82 -9.12 -4.87
C SER A 193 -25.70 -9.93 -5.55
N LEU A 194 -25.76 -11.25 -5.43
CA LEU A 194 -24.78 -12.13 -6.10
C LEU A 194 -24.78 -11.95 -7.62
N LYS A 195 -25.92 -11.64 -8.21
CA LYS A 195 -26.01 -11.33 -9.64
C LYS A 195 -25.21 -10.07 -9.98
N GLN A 196 -25.32 -9.01 -9.18
CA GLN A 196 -24.53 -7.79 -9.38
C GLN A 196 -23.03 -8.05 -9.25
N VAL A 197 -22.60 -8.92 -8.31
CA VAL A 197 -21.21 -9.35 -8.19
C VAL A 197 -20.71 -10.02 -9.48
N SER A 198 -21.50 -10.95 -10.03
CA SER A 198 -21.15 -11.63 -11.27
C SER A 198 -21.13 -10.69 -12.47
N ASP A 199 -22.14 -9.84 -12.60
CA ASP A 199 -22.24 -8.87 -13.70
C ASP A 199 -21.09 -7.85 -13.62
N TYR A 200 -20.76 -7.39 -12.41
CA TYR A 200 -19.64 -6.47 -12.18
C TYR A 200 -18.29 -7.08 -12.56
N TYR A 201 -18.04 -8.34 -12.20
CA TYR A 201 -16.82 -9.03 -12.60
C TYR A 201 -16.68 -9.13 -14.12
N GLN A 202 -17.79 -9.35 -14.85
CA GLN A 202 -17.75 -9.34 -16.32
C GLN A 202 -17.47 -7.92 -16.86
N SER A 203 -18.04 -6.88 -16.26
CA SER A 203 -17.78 -5.50 -16.66
C SER A 203 -16.33 -5.08 -16.37
N LEU A 204 -15.72 -5.61 -15.29
CA LEU A 204 -14.33 -5.38 -14.95
C LEU A 204 -13.38 -5.81 -16.09
N LYS A 205 -13.67 -6.93 -16.77
CA LYS A 205 -12.89 -7.39 -17.93
C LYS A 205 -12.88 -6.39 -19.09
N SER A 206 -13.93 -5.55 -19.21
CA SER A 206 -14.03 -4.50 -20.21
C SER A 206 -13.38 -3.18 -19.79
N SER A 207 -12.73 -3.16 -18.64
CA SER A 207 -12.07 -1.97 -18.07
C SER A 207 -10.59 -2.23 -17.74
N ALA A 208 -9.98 -3.20 -18.39
CA ALA A 208 -8.56 -3.50 -18.19
C ALA A 208 -7.68 -2.28 -18.52
N ALA A 209 -6.70 -2.01 -17.68
CA ALA A 209 -5.75 -0.92 -17.88
C ALA A 209 -4.37 -1.47 -18.28
N THR A 210 -3.65 -2.06 -17.35
CA THR A 210 -2.28 -2.54 -17.58
C THR A 210 -2.05 -3.84 -16.80
N ILE A 211 -1.22 -4.71 -17.34
CA ILE A 211 -0.74 -5.89 -16.63
C ILE A 211 0.72 -5.66 -16.29
N PHE A 212 1.04 -5.68 -15.00
CA PHE A 212 2.42 -5.57 -14.52
C PHE A 212 2.98 -6.94 -14.18
N ILE A 213 4.24 -7.14 -14.54
CA ILE A 213 5.04 -8.30 -14.16
C ILE A 213 6.29 -7.76 -13.46
N VAL A 214 6.60 -8.27 -12.28
CA VAL A 214 7.79 -7.87 -11.55
C VAL A 214 8.55 -9.12 -11.11
N GLY A 215 9.82 -9.19 -11.48
CA GLY A 215 10.69 -10.33 -11.19
C GLY A 215 11.50 -10.76 -12.39
N GLU A 216 12.51 -11.59 -12.14
CA GLU A 216 13.38 -12.10 -13.20
C GLU A 216 12.80 -13.35 -13.85
N MET A 217 12.88 -13.46 -15.17
CA MET A 217 12.38 -14.60 -15.93
C MET A 217 13.41 -15.09 -16.95
N SER A 218 13.61 -16.40 -16.99
CA SER A 218 14.30 -17.03 -18.13
C SER A 218 13.48 -16.83 -19.41
N PRO A 219 14.08 -16.97 -20.61
CA PRO A 219 13.34 -16.90 -21.88
C PRO A 219 12.17 -17.90 -21.95
N GLU A 220 12.33 -19.10 -21.39
CA GLU A 220 11.29 -20.15 -21.34
C GLU A 220 10.15 -19.74 -20.38
N THR A 221 10.50 -19.28 -19.18
CA THR A 221 9.54 -18.74 -18.20
C THR A 221 8.74 -17.60 -18.80
N LYS A 222 9.41 -16.64 -19.46
CA LYS A 222 8.77 -15.50 -20.13
C LYS A 222 7.73 -15.95 -21.16
N GLN A 223 8.07 -16.96 -21.98
CA GLN A 223 7.12 -17.47 -22.98
C GLN A 223 5.91 -18.14 -22.31
N THR A 224 6.13 -18.91 -21.25
CA THR A 224 5.06 -19.55 -20.47
C THR A 224 4.13 -18.51 -19.85
N VAL A 225 4.69 -17.47 -19.23
CA VAL A 225 3.92 -16.36 -18.65
C VAL A 225 3.16 -15.59 -19.72
N LYS A 226 3.79 -15.25 -20.87
CA LYS A 226 3.10 -14.60 -21.99
C LYS A 226 1.89 -15.40 -22.48
N ASN A 227 2.04 -16.70 -22.62
CA ASN A 227 0.94 -17.56 -23.07
C ASN A 227 -0.21 -17.55 -22.04
N ALA A 228 0.11 -17.65 -20.76
CA ALA A 228 -0.90 -17.61 -19.69
C ALA A 228 -1.61 -16.25 -19.61
N ILE A 229 -0.87 -15.13 -19.68
CA ILE A 229 -1.44 -13.79 -19.69
C ILE A 229 -2.37 -13.61 -20.90
N ASN A 230 -1.96 -14.03 -22.09
CA ASN A 230 -2.83 -13.98 -23.27
C ASN A 230 -4.10 -14.81 -23.09
N ALA A 231 -4.00 -15.98 -22.45
CA ALA A 231 -5.17 -16.82 -22.17
C ALA A 231 -6.11 -16.19 -21.13
N ILE A 232 -5.56 -15.61 -20.06
CA ILE A 232 -6.33 -14.90 -19.01
C ILE A 232 -7.04 -13.69 -19.61
N SER A 233 -6.31 -12.86 -20.36
CA SER A 233 -6.80 -11.60 -20.90
C SER A 233 -7.54 -11.70 -22.24
N GLN A 234 -7.82 -12.91 -22.70
CA GLN A 234 -8.45 -13.13 -24.01
C GLN A 234 -9.72 -12.30 -24.22
N ASP A 235 -10.55 -12.20 -23.17
CA ASP A 235 -11.83 -11.48 -23.16
C ASP A 235 -11.71 -10.07 -22.57
N TYR A 236 -10.50 -9.59 -22.30
CA TYR A 236 -10.30 -8.25 -21.75
C TYR A 236 -10.34 -7.19 -22.85
N GLN A 237 -10.85 -6.02 -22.48
CA GLN A 237 -10.86 -4.83 -23.32
C GLN A 237 -10.17 -3.69 -22.59
N LEU A 238 -9.39 -2.91 -23.35
CA LEU A 238 -8.72 -1.74 -22.79
C LEU A 238 -9.77 -0.70 -22.37
N SER A 239 -9.61 -0.18 -21.16
CA SER A 239 -10.50 0.86 -20.63
C SER A 239 -10.38 2.14 -21.46
N ASN A 240 -11.53 2.70 -21.84
CA ASN A 240 -11.65 4.04 -22.40
C ASN A 240 -12.20 5.04 -21.39
N ALA A 241 -12.27 4.67 -20.11
CA ALA A 241 -12.84 5.52 -19.07
C ALA A 241 -11.99 6.79 -18.91
N SER A 242 -12.63 7.94 -19.08
CA SER A 242 -12.08 9.23 -18.66
C SER A 242 -12.35 9.39 -17.17
N ALA A 243 -11.33 9.79 -16.43
CA ALA A 243 -11.48 10.03 -15.00
C ALA A 243 -12.36 11.28 -14.78
N GLU A 244 -13.37 11.15 -13.93
CA GLU A 244 -14.22 12.28 -13.51
C GLU A 244 -13.52 13.07 -12.39
N ALA A 245 -13.60 14.40 -12.47
CA ALA A 245 -13.12 15.25 -11.38
C ALA A 245 -13.94 15.02 -10.11
N ILE A 246 -13.25 14.78 -9.01
CA ILE A 246 -13.88 14.43 -7.76
C ILE A 246 -13.78 15.55 -6.76
N HIS A 247 -14.88 15.77 -6.05
CA HIS A 247 -14.96 16.76 -4.99
C HIS A 247 -14.73 16.09 -3.64
N TYR A 248 -13.92 16.71 -2.81
CA TYR A 248 -13.75 16.36 -1.40
C TYR A 248 -14.41 17.41 -0.50
N GLU A 249 -14.75 17.00 0.71
CA GLU A 249 -15.26 17.93 1.73
C GLU A 249 -14.16 18.96 2.07
N SER A 250 -14.48 20.23 1.96
CA SER A 250 -13.52 21.32 2.19
C SER A 250 -13.61 21.96 3.58
N ILE A 251 -14.51 21.44 4.43
CA ILE A 251 -14.71 21.92 5.79
C ILE A 251 -14.33 20.82 6.76
N SER A 252 -13.31 21.05 7.58
CA SER A 252 -12.90 20.07 8.58
C SER A 252 -13.99 19.86 9.64
N SER A 253 -14.23 18.58 9.98
CA SER A 253 -15.23 18.20 10.98
C SER A 253 -14.70 17.15 11.95
N THR A 254 -15.35 17.06 13.10
CA THR A 254 -15.16 16.00 14.09
C THR A 254 -16.53 15.42 14.44
N ILE A 255 -16.68 14.12 14.26
CA ILE A 255 -17.91 13.36 14.53
C ILE A 255 -17.67 12.48 15.75
N GLN A 256 -18.65 12.36 16.64
CA GLN A 256 -18.59 11.50 17.81
C GLN A 256 -19.54 10.32 17.64
N GLN A 257 -19.06 9.11 17.91
CA GLN A 257 -19.83 7.88 17.77
C GLN A 257 -19.71 7.05 19.06
N ASN A 258 -20.85 6.63 19.59
CA ASN A 258 -20.95 5.72 20.74
C ASN A 258 -21.33 4.31 20.27
N GLU A 259 -20.43 3.61 19.58
CA GLU A 259 -20.73 2.29 19.02
C GLU A 259 -19.52 1.34 19.03
N GLY A 260 -18.43 1.70 19.69
CA GLY A 260 -17.20 0.95 19.62
C GLY A 260 -16.96 0.04 20.82
N GLU A 261 -16.33 -1.10 20.60
CA GLU A 261 -15.73 -1.90 21.65
C GLU A 261 -14.41 -1.29 22.19
N LEU A 262 -13.83 -0.37 21.42
CA LEU A 262 -12.54 0.24 21.70
C LEU A 262 -12.61 1.77 21.47
N TRP A 263 -11.86 2.49 22.27
CA TRP A 263 -11.63 3.93 22.05
C TRP A 263 -10.72 4.12 20.83
N GLN A 264 -11.17 4.86 19.83
CA GLN A 264 -10.45 5.07 18.58
C GLN A 264 -10.64 6.50 18.06
N THR A 265 -9.60 7.05 17.43
CA THR A 265 -9.70 8.21 16.55
C THR A 265 -9.39 7.77 15.13
N ARG A 266 -10.36 7.92 14.25
CA ARG A 266 -10.25 7.63 12.81
C ARG A 266 -10.20 8.95 12.08
N SER A 267 -9.16 9.20 11.29
CA SER A 267 -8.97 10.50 10.64
C SER A 267 -8.60 10.34 9.17
N ALA A 268 -8.98 11.33 8.39
CA ALA A 268 -8.67 11.37 6.96
C ALA A 268 -8.39 12.80 6.49
N ILE A 269 -7.60 12.90 5.42
CA ILE A 269 -7.28 14.16 4.73
C ILE A 269 -7.15 13.91 3.23
N ALA A 270 -7.72 14.80 2.43
CA ALA A 270 -7.49 14.78 0.98
C ALA A 270 -6.07 15.26 0.65
N LEU A 271 -5.53 14.72 -0.42
CA LEU A 271 -4.22 15.08 -0.97
C LEU A 271 -4.37 15.69 -2.36
N VAL A 272 -3.32 16.32 -2.84
CA VAL A 272 -3.14 16.59 -4.27
C VAL A 272 -2.52 15.36 -4.92
N PRO A 273 -2.85 15.02 -6.17
CA PRO A 273 -2.20 13.94 -6.89
C PRO A 273 -0.67 14.08 -6.90
N VAL A 274 0.01 12.99 -6.57
CA VAL A 274 1.48 12.95 -6.58
C VAL A 274 1.97 13.07 -8.02
N SER A 275 2.80 14.06 -8.28
CA SER A 275 3.33 14.37 -9.61
C SER A 275 4.83 14.13 -9.74
N SER A 276 5.53 13.90 -8.64
CA SER A 276 6.97 13.70 -8.62
C SER A 276 7.41 12.72 -7.54
N ILE A 277 8.59 12.16 -7.71
CA ILE A 277 9.19 11.24 -6.74
C ILE A 277 9.48 11.97 -5.42
N LYS A 278 9.91 13.24 -5.46
CA LYS A 278 10.15 14.03 -4.24
C LYS A 278 8.86 14.24 -3.43
N GLU A 279 7.74 14.42 -4.09
CA GLU A 279 6.43 14.48 -3.42
C GLU A 279 6.08 13.14 -2.77
N TRP A 280 6.31 12.02 -3.46
CA TRP A 280 6.11 10.69 -2.88
C TRP A 280 7.03 10.46 -1.67
N ILE A 281 8.33 10.77 -1.76
CA ILE A 281 9.28 10.69 -0.64
C ILE A 281 8.75 11.50 0.56
N SER A 282 8.28 12.71 0.31
CA SER A 282 7.75 13.60 1.35
C SER A 282 6.58 12.97 2.10
N LEU A 283 5.63 12.35 1.39
CA LEU A 283 4.51 11.65 2.01
C LEU A 283 4.97 10.43 2.84
N GLN A 284 5.97 9.67 2.35
CA GLN A 284 6.49 8.52 3.08
C GLN A 284 7.17 8.95 4.40
N ILE A 285 8.00 9.99 4.36
CA ILE A 285 8.68 10.54 5.54
C ILE A 285 7.64 11.12 6.50
N TRP A 286 6.69 11.91 6.01
CA TRP A 286 5.62 12.49 6.82
C TRP A 286 4.78 11.41 7.50
N GLY A 287 4.39 10.37 6.77
CA GLY A 287 3.61 9.27 7.33
C GLY A 287 4.35 8.50 8.42
N ALA A 288 5.65 8.22 8.20
CA ALA A 288 6.51 7.56 9.18
C ALA A 288 6.70 8.42 10.46
N ASP A 289 6.91 9.74 10.30
CA ASP A 289 7.03 10.68 11.41
C ASP A 289 5.73 10.79 12.21
N LEU A 290 4.58 10.91 11.53
CA LEU A 290 3.27 10.93 12.17
C LEU A 290 3.01 9.68 13.02
N VAL A 291 3.23 8.50 12.45
CA VAL A 291 3.06 7.22 13.15
C VAL A 291 4.03 7.10 14.32
N SER A 292 5.30 7.49 14.14
CA SER A 292 6.30 7.47 15.20
C SER A 292 5.95 8.41 16.35
N THR A 293 5.53 9.63 16.03
CA THR A 293 5.16 10.66 17.02
C THR A 293 3.93 10.23 17.84
N LEU A 294 2.94 9.66 17.18
CA LEU A 294 1.75 9.15 17.86
C LEU A 294 2.08 7.94 18.76
N ASN A 295 2.86 6.98 18.26
CA ASN A 295 3.24 5.80 19.04
C ASN A 295 4.12 6.10 20.27
N GLN A 296 4.71 7.28 20.38
CA GLN A 296 5.44 7.73 21.57
C GLN A 296 4.52 8.22 22.70
N GLN A 297 3.24 8.43 22.44
CA GLN A 297 2.26 8.83 23.44
C GLN A 297 1.86 7.66 24.34
N GLN A 298 1.87 7.86 25.66
CA GLN A 298 1.68 6.79 26.66
C GLN A 298 0.32 6.05 26.61
N HIS A 299 -0.68 6.65 25.97
CA HIS A 299 -2.05 6.12 25.94
C HIS A 299 -2.45 5.55 24.59
N ILE A 300 -1.50 5.39 23.67
CA ILE A 300 -1.76 4.83 22.34
C ILE A 300 -1.22 3.40 22.28
N ASP A 301 -2.10 2.46 21.94
CA ASP A 301 -1.73 1.07 21.73
C ASP A 301 -1.30 0.80 20.30
N PHE A 302 -1.96 1.44 19.33
CA PHE A 302 -1.73 1.14 17.92
C PHE A 302 -2.09 2.32 17.03
N VAL A 303 -1.24 2.57 16.03
CA VAL A 303 -1.50 3.53 14.97
C VAL A 303 -1.35 2.84 13.62
N GLN A 304 -2.38 2.94 12.81
CA GLN A 304 -2.34 2.55 11.40
C GLN A 304 -2.44 3.81 10.54
N LEU A 305 -1.61 3.91 9.51
CA LEU A 305 -1.69 4.95 8.49
C LEU A 305 -1.63 4.29 7.10
N ALA A 306 -2.42 4.79 6.17
CA ALA A 306 -2.39 4.36 4.79
C ALA A 306 -2.61 5.54 3.84
N PHE A 307 -2.02 5.42 2.65
CA PHE A 307 -2.19 6.32 1.53
C PHE A 307 -2.93 5.62 0.41
N THR A 308 -3.87 6.32 -0.20
CA THR A 308 -4.43 6.01 -1.50
C THR A 308 -3.97 7.10 -2.45
N LEU A 309 -3.12 6.74 -3.41
CA LEU A 309 -2.46 7.70 -4.30
C LEU A 309 -3.05 7.68 -5.71
N SER A 310 -4.34 7.41 -5.81
CA SER A 310 -5.06 7.44 -7.08
C SER A 310 -5.01 8.85 -7.73
N PRO A 311 -5.03 8.94 -9.08
CA PRO A 311 -4.85 10.22 -9.77
C PRO A 311 -5.94 11.26 -9.50
N GLN A 312 -7.16 10.82 -9.15
CA GLN A 312 -8.31 11.71 -8.99
C GLN A 312 -8.70 11.93 -7.52
N ARG A 313 -8.57 10.89 -6.68
CA ARG A 313 -8.95 10.88 -5.26
C ARG A 313 -7.81 10.48 -4.35
N PRO A 314 -6.65 11.13 -4.39
CA PRO A 314 -5.60 10.81 -3.45
C PRO A 314 -5.98 11.30 -2.06
N TRP A 315 -5.74 10.46 -1.07
CA TRP A 315 -6.01 10.77 0.33
C TRP A 315 -5.13 9.97 1.28
N ALA A 316 -5.02 10.43 2.50
CA ALA A 316 -4.41 9.72 3.60
C ALA A 316 -5.45 9.50 4.70
N TRP A 317 -5.39 8.33 5.35
CA TRP A 317 -6.19 8.08 6.53
C TRP A 317 -5.35 7.37 7.58
N TRP A 318 -5.74 7.56 8.84
CA TRP A 318 -5.12 6.86 9.96
C TRP A 318 -6.15 6.54 11.03
N ASN A 319 -5.86 5.48 11.76
CA ASN A 319 -6.63 5.02 12.91
C ASN A 319 -5.71 4.95 14.13
N ILE A 320 -6.10 5.61 15.19
CA ILE A 320 -5.42 5.59 16.48
C ILE A 320 -6.30 4.78 17.44
N GLN A 321 -5.75 3.72 17.99
CA GLN A 321 -6.40 2.93 19.04
C GLN A 321 -5.76 3.27 20.38
N TYR A 322 -6.61 3.59 21.36
CA TYR A 322 -6.17 3.96 22.69
C TYR A 322 -6.19 2.78 23.66
N ALA A 323 -5.24 2.75 24.60
CA ALA A 323 -5.16 1.72 25.62
C ALA A 323 -6.42 1.70 26.51
N ASN A 324 -6.96 0.51 26.73
CA ASN A 324 -8.07 0.27 27.67
C ASN A 324 -7.59 0.29 29.15
N SER A 325 -6.66 1.16 29.51
CA SER A 325 -6.02 1.16 30.84
C SER A 325 -6.90 1.71 31.96
N ILE A 326 -8.23 1.70 31.83
CA ILE A 326 -9.10 2.16 32.89
C ILE A 326 -9.97 1.02 33.40
N THR A 327 -9.50 0.44 34.49
CA THR A 327 -10.27 -0.37 35.46
C THR A 327 -11.31 0.50 36.22
N GLU A 328 -12.00 1.38 35.54
CA GLU A 328 -13.14 2.04 36.11
C GLU A 328 -14.41 1.33 35.66
N THR A 329 -15.05 0.69 36.62
CA THR A 329 -16.45 0.27 36.55
C THR A 329 -17.35 1.48 36.34
N VAL A 330 -17.29 2.07 35.15
CA VAL A 330 -18.23 3.13 34.78
C VAL A 330 -19.49 2.46 34.25
N SER A 331 -20.55 2.59 35.01
CA SER A 331 -21.86 2.01 34.73
C SER A 331 -22.61 2.63 33.54
N GLN A 332 -22.02 3.61 32.86
CA GLN A 332 -22.52 4.18 31.61
C GLN A 332 -21.35 4.70 30.74
N PRO A 333 -21.34 4.41 29.44
CA PRO A 333 -20.38 5.00 28.53
C PRO A 333 -20.60 6.51 28.49
N SER A 334 -19.56 7.28 28.81
CA SER A 334 -19.58 8.74 28.71
C SER A 334 -18.45 9.19 27.82
N TYR A 335 -18.77 10.03 26.84
CA TYR A 335 -17.78 10.70 26.01
C TYR A 335 -16.89 11.59 26.89
N ASP A 336 -15.59 11.35 26.80
CA ASP A 336 -14.57 12.17 27.44
C ASP A 336 -13.57 12.67 26.40
N ALA A 337 -13.72 13.92 25.99
CA ALA A 337 -12.86 14.57 24.99
C ALA A 337 -11.37 14.56 25.36
N SER A 338 -11.03 14.52 26.67
CA SER A 338 -9.65 14.53 27.14
C SER A 338 -8.88 13.25 26.82
N ARG A 339 -9.59 12.14 26.50
CA ARG A 339 -9.00 10.87 26.10
C ARG A 339 -8.51 10.84 24.67
N PHE A 340 -9.07 11.70 23.80
CA PHE A 340 -8.73 11.72 22.40
C PHE A 340 -7.57 12.67 22.14
N ILE A 341 -6.55 12.16 21.44
CA ILE A 341 -5.47 12.97 20.91
C ILE A 341 -5.91 13.44 19.52
N SER A 342 -6.15 14.74 19.37
CA SER A 342 -6.39 15.30 18.06
C SER A 342 -5.09 15.31 17.26
N ALA A 343 -5.04 14.51 16.20
CA ALA A 343 -3.92 14.50 15.28
C ALA A 343 -3.96 15.70 14.31
N LYS A 344 -4.99 16.54 14.37
CA LYS A 344 -5.17 17.68 13.47
C LYS A 344 -3.94 18.61 13.46
N SER A 345 -3.34 18.87 14.59
CA SER A 345 -2.14 19.70 14.70
C SER A 345 -0.92 19.10 14.00
N LEU A 346 -0.84 17.77 13.91
CA LEU A 346 0.27 17.06 13.28
C LEU A 346 0.16 17.00 11.75
N VAL A 347 -1.03 17.27 11.22
CA VAL A 347 -1.29 17.31 9.78
C VAL A 347 -0.84 18.63 9.13
N PHE A 348 -0.76 19.70 9.93
CA PHE A 348 -0.35 21.02 9.43
C PHE A 348 1.17 21.12 9.40
N VAL A 349 1.70 21.50 8.23
CA VAL A 349 3.15 21.63 7.97
C VAL A 349 3.86 22.52 9.00
N GLU A 350 3.21 23.61 9.44
CA GLU A 350 3.78 24.55 10.41
C GLU A 350 3.95 23.95 11.81
N GLN A 351 3.27 22.85 12.09
CA GLN A 351 3.23 22.18 13.39
C GLN A 351 3.94 20.82 13.40
N VAL A 352 4.44 20.35 12.23
CA VAL A 352 5.24 19.12 12.17
C VAL A 352 6.62 19.42 12.79
N PRO A 353 6.97 18.84 13.96
CA PRO A 353 8.18 19.25 14.71
C PRO A 353 9.47 19.08 13.91
N SER A 354 9.58 17.99 13.11
CA SER A 354 10.76 17.66 12.31
C SER A 354 11.07 18.63 11.19
N VAL A 355 10.09 19.42 10.76
CA VAL A 355 10.25 20.37 9.64
C VAL A 355 11.20 21.53 9.99
N ASN A 356 11.20 21.94 11.26
CA ASN A 356 12.00 23.08 11.74
C ASN A 356 13.34 22.65 12.37
N ASP A 357 13.58 21.36 12.55
CA ASP A 357 14.79 20.78 13.13
C ASP A 357 15.55 19.98 12.07
N LYS A 358 16.60 20.58 11.50
CA LYS A 358 17.43 19.94 10.47
C LYS A 358 17.99 18.60 10.95
N LYS A 359 18.38 18.49 12.22
CA LYS A 359 18.94 17.24 12.76
C LYS A 359 17.89 16.14 12.83
N ALA A 360 16.66 16.46 13.23
CA ALA A 360 15.54 15.54 13.24
C ALA A 360 15.19 15.11 11.81
N PHE A 361 15.15 16.06 10.85
CA PHE A 361 14.93 15.78 9.45
C PHE A 361 16.01 14.86 8.87
N ASP A 362 17.28 15.14 9.10
CA ASP A 362 18.40 14.31 8.62
C ASP A 362 18.26 12.86 9.16
N THR A 363 17.86 12.70 10.43
CA THR A 363 17.60 11.37 11.00
C THR A 363 16.44 10.64 10.31
N LEU A 364 15.33 11.32 10.03
CA LEU A 364 14.19 10.75 9.31
C LEU A 364 14.58 10.35 7.88
N LEU A 365 15.32 11.20 7.20
CA LEU A 365 15.78 10.94 5.83
C LEU A 365 16.75 9.74 5.79
N ASP A 366 17.67 9.65 6.73
CA ASP A 366 18.60 8.52 6.81
C ASP A 366 17.87 7.20 7.11
N ASN A 367 16.90 7.21 8.01
CA ASN A 367 16.06 6.04 8.29
C ASN A 367 15.26 5.63 7.03
N PHE A 368 14.69 6.61 6.32
CA PHE A 368 13.97 6.35 5.08
C PHE A 368 14.89 5.77 4.00
N LYS A 369 16.10 6.30 3.83
CA LYS A 369 17.10 5.75 2.89
C LYS A 369 17.42 4.29 3.18
N GLN A 370 17.69 3.96 4.45
CA GLN A 370 17.96 2.58 4.86
C GLN A 370 16.77 1.65 4.60
N GLN A 371 15.55 2.11 4.86
CA GLN A 371 14.34 1.34 4.56
C GLN A 371 14.18 1.14 3.05
N LEU A 372 14.38 2.19 2.25
CA LEU A 372 14.28 2.14 0.80
C LEU A 372 15.27 1.17 0.18
N GLU A 373 16.52 1.12 0.67
CA GLU A 373 17.53 0.15 0.23
C GLU A 373 17.07 -1.30 0.39
N GLN A 374 16.37 -1.61 1.48
CA GLN A 374 15.81 -2.94 1.69
C GLN A 374 14.59 -3.21 0.81
N GLN A 375 13.71 -2.23 0.68
CA GLN A 375 12.47 -2.35 -0.07
C GLN A 375 12.71 -2.53 -1.57
N THR A 376 13.66 -1.79 -2.14
CA THR A 376 13.97 -1.85 -3.58
C THR A 376 14.53 -3.20 -4.05
N LEU A 377 14.97 -4.04 -3.12
CA LEU A 377 15.36 -5.43 -3.41
C LEU A 377 14.16 -6.38 -3.56
N SER A 378 12.94 -5.93 -3.24
CA SER A 378 11.74 -6.76 -3.23
C SER A 378 10.91 -6.58 -4.51
N PRO A 379 10.63 -7.65 -5.29
CA PRO A 379 9.67 -7.60 -6.39
C PRO A 379 8.28 -7.13 -5.92
N THR A 380 7.85 -7.52 -4.73
CA THR A 380 6.54 -7.14 -4.16
C THR A 380 6.45 -5.62 -3.95
N TRP A 381 7.52 -4.98 -3.47
CA TRP A 381 7.53 -3.53 -3.33
C TRP A 381 7.41 -2.81 -4.68
N TRP A 382 8.12 -3.28 -5.70
CA TRP A 382 8.02 -2.71 -7.05
C TRP A 382 6.65 -2.93 -7.68
N SER A 383 5.99 -4.05 -7.35
CA SER A 383 4.60 -4.27 -7.79
C SER A 383 3.62 -3.29 -7.14
N TYR A 384 3.85 -2.90 -5.88
CA TYR A 384 3.11 -1.84 -5.21
C TYR A 384 3.37 -0.48 -5.88
N ILE A 385 4.64 -0.12 -6.14
CA ILE A 385 4.97 1.12 -6.85
C ILE A 385 4.25 1.18 -8.19
N ALA A 386 4.33 0.12 -8.99
CA ALA A 386 3.74 0.06 -10.33
C ALA A 386 2.20 0.19 -10.33
N THR A 387 1.51 -0.24 -9.27
CA THR A 387 0.04 -0.29 -9.27
C THR A 387 -0.64 0.73 -8.37
N GLN A 388 0.05 1.28 -7.38
CA GLN A 388 -0.56 2.15 -6.38
C GLN A 388 0.13 3.52 -6.25
N VAL A 389 1.34 3.68 -6.77
CA VAL A 389 2.07 4.95 -6.71
C VAL A 389 2.19 5.60 -8.08
N THR A 390 2.38 4.78 -9.13
CA THR A 390 2.55 5.26 -10.50
C THR A 390 1.32 4.94 -11.35
N HIS A 391 1.06 5.77 -12.35
CA HIS A 391 -0.08 5.61 -13.24
C HIS A 391 0.36 5.90 -14.68
N GLU A 392 0.06 4.99 -15.60
CA GLU A 392 0.47 5.13 -17.01
C GLU A 392 -0.08 6.40 -17.67
N ASP A 393 -1.28 6.86 -17.24
CA ASP A 393 -1.90 8.10 -17.71
C ASP A 393 -1.64 9.27 -16.77
N GLY A 394 -0.83 9.09 -15.72
CA GLY A 394 -0.58 10.06 -14.66
C GLY A 394 0.66 10.93 -14.92
N ALA A 395 0.89 11.84 -14.00
CA ALA A 395 2.08 12.69 -14.01
C ALA A 395 3.36 11.92 -13.64
N LEU A 396 3.24 10.78 -12.98
CA LEU A 396 4.36 9.92 -12.56
C LEU A 396 4.14 8.51 -13.08
N THR A 397 4.93 8.10 -14.08
CA THR A 397 4.92 6.73 -14.61
C THR A 397 5.92 5.83 -13.89
N VAL A 398 5.78 4.51 -14.06
CA VAL A 398 6.70 3.54 -13.44
C VAL A 398 8.13 3.67 -13.99
N GLU A 399 8.29 4.04 -15.25
CA GLU A 399 9.59 4.32 -15.85
C GLU A 399 10.26 5.53 -15.21
N GLN A 400 9.52 6.65 -15.13
CA GLN A 400 10.03 7.86 -14.48
C GLN A 400 10.44 7.60 -13.03
N PHE A 401 9.63 6.80 -12.31
CA PHE A 401 9.96 6.42 -10.95
C PHE A 401 11.23 5.56 -10.89
N ALA A 402 11.31 4.50 -11.70
CA ALA A 402 12.45 3.59 -11.73
C ALA A 402 13.76 4.27 -12.11
N GLU A 403 13.72 5.20 -13.06
CA GLU A 403 14.91 5.95 -13.52
C GLU A 403 15.32 7.05 -12.55
N GLY A 404 14.36 7.71 -11.89
CA GLY A 404 14.60 8.94 -11.15
C GLY A 404 14.68 8.82 -9.63
N TYR A 405 14.25 7.69 -9.01
CA TYR A 405 14.10 7.62 -7.55
C TYR A 405 15.43 7.74 -6.80
N LYS A 406 16.50 7.24 -7.37
CA LYS A 406 17.84 7.36 -6.80
C LYS A 406 18.29 8.82 -6.74
N ASP A 407 18.21 9.52 -7.88
CA ASP A 407 18.64 10.92 -7.96
C ASP A 407 17.75 11.81 -7.08
N ALA A 408 16.45 11.49 -7.01
CA ALA A 408 15.52 12.20 -6.17
C ALA A 408 15.89 12.07 -4.68
N ILE A 409 16.21 10.85 -4.19
CA ILE A 409 16.58 10.63 -2.78
C ILE A 409 17.97 11.19 -2.44
N ASP A 410 18.93 11.14 -3.38
CA ASP A 410 20.28 11.66 -3.17
C ASP A 410 20.29 13.21 -3.11
N SER A 411 19.38 13.86 -3.83
CA SER A 411 19.22 15.32 -3.86
C SER A 411 18.08 15.86 -2.97
N PHE A 412 17.51 15.02 -2.11
CA PHE A 412 16.35 15.41 -1.29
C PHE A 412 16.75 16.32 -0.14
N THR A 413 16.06 17.46 -0.02
CA THR A 413 16.34 18.49 0.99
C THR A 413 15.14 18.75 1.90
N ILE A 414 15.38 19.44 3.01
CA ILE A 414 14.29 19.87 3.91
C ILE A 414 13.35 20.86 3.21
N GLU A 415 13.85 21.68 2.30
CA GLU A 415 13.06 22.61 1.51
C GLU A 415 12.14 21.87 0.51
N ASP A 416 12.64 20.78 -0.11
CA ASP A 416 11.81 19.88 -0.93
C ASP A 416 10.67 19.29 -0.09
N TYR A 417 10.99 18.81 1.11
CA TYR A 417 10.01 18.23 2.04
C TYR A 417 8.92 19.22 2.43
N GLN A 418 9.31 20.43 2.85
CA GLN A 418 8.38 21.48 3.24
C GLN A 418 7.47 21.90 2.07
N THR A 419 8.07 22.16 0.92
CA THR A 419 7.34 22.60 -0.26
C THR A 419 6.35 21.54 -0.73
N ALA A 420 6.77 20.28 -0.75
CA ALA A 420 5.91 19.18 -1.15
C ALA A 420 4.71 19.01 -0.21
N LEU A 421 4.91 19.04 1.12
CA LEU A 421 3.81 18.90 2.06
C LEU A 421 2.82 20.08 2.00
N GLN A 422 3.32 21.32 1.84
CA GLN A 422 2.45 22.49 1.65
C GLN A 422 1.58 22.37 0.39
N HIS A 423 2.12 21.76 -0.66
CA HIS A 423 1.38 21.51 -1.89
C HIS A 423 0.38 20.35 -1.73
N LEU A 424 0.84 19.22 -1.20
CA LEU A 424 0.10 17.95 -1.22
C LEU A 424 -1.04 17.92 -0.21
N LEU A 425 -0.82 18.38 1.02
CA LEU A 425 -1.81 18.28 2.08
C LEU A 425 -2.92 19.32 1.90
N LYS A 426 -4.17 18.92 2.14
CA LYS A 426 -5.36 19.79 2.14
C LYS A 426 -5.94 19.91 3.55
N PRO A 427 -5.34 20.73 4.45
CA PRO A 427 -5.73 20.76 5.87
C PRO A 427 -7.20 21.12 6.10
N SER A 428 -7.82 21.87 5.19
CA SER A 428 -9.25 22.22 5.27
C SER A 428 -10.17 21.00 5.10
N SER A 429 -9.69 19.93 4.46
CA SER A 429 -10.45 18.69 4.24
C SER A 429 -10.38 17.70 5.40
N TYR A 430 -9.68 18.02 6.48
CA TYR A 430 -9.49 17.12 7.61
C TYR A 430 -10.83 16.65 8.21
N GLN A 431 -11.03 15.33 8.25
CA GLN A 431 -12.18 14.69 8.86
C GLN A 431 -11.72 13.78 10.01
N GLU A 432 -12.47 13.78 11.10
CA GLU A 432 -12.16 12.97 12.28
C GLU A 432 -13.44 12.34 12.83
N ILE A 433 -13.37 11.04 13.13
CA ILE A 433 -14.42 10.28 13.81
C ILE A 433 -13.84 9.76 15.12
N GLN A 434 -14.40 10.21 16.24
CA GLN A 434 -14.02 9.78 17.59
C GLN A 434 -15.01 8.70 18.03
N VAL A 435 -14.53 7.47 18.15
CA VAL A 435 -15.32 6.31 18.59
C VAL A 435 -15.02 6.07 20.06
N TYR A 436 -16.07 5.98 20.89
CA TYR A 436 -15.96 5.70 22.31
C TYR A 436 -16.89 4.56 22.73
N GLN A 437 -16.61 3.98 23.90
CA GLN A 437 -17.29 2.84 24.51
C GLN A 437 -18.46 3.28 25.37
#